data_414d04fde8053eeb717a7fca157fbd8f
#
_entry.id   414d04fde8053eeb717a7fca157fbd8f
#
_cell.length_a   1.000
_cell.length_b   1.000
_cell.length_c   1.000
_cell.angle_alpha   90.00
_cell.angle_beta   90.00
_cell.angle_gamma   90.00
#
_symmetry.space_group_name_H-M   'P 1'
#
loop_
_entity.id
_entity.type
_entity.pdbx_description
1 polymer ?
#
loop_
_entity_poly.entity_id
_entity_poly.type
_entity_poly.pdbx_seq_one_letter_code
_entity_poly.pdbx_strand_id
1 'polypeptide(L)'
;MTAHGKMFPIEGPEGRQIEIPVSVVRKTDPYPPYEDVASLRRYYEQEGYVVVRGLLPGDLCDAAREAFSAEVKPYPGFIYRQALANPEKHVFTEHGYMLNSILNIQDLPMSRFGKFREKGLALLTHYRLQQIVAAIVGEPGKLVQSMYFEGNPITWPHQDTYYLDAAEIGRMTAVWVALEDIHPGAGRFFIYPGSHKIDMARNRQEFDIAFHHDRYKSLVIEVIREYKLECRAPALNKGDALFWSSKTIHGSLKTTRPEHSRSSLTAHFIPTSMEFLQWQTRIKPLHLKDINGVMVHCPKDQNRWHNRLIMALETSFPKTFQTAKKLVVKALLR
;
A
#
# COMPACT_ATOMS: atom_id res chain seq x y z
N MET A 1 -12.78 25.53 -24.86
CA MET A 1 -11.32 25.41 -24.70
C MET A 1 -11.09 24.66 -23.40
N THR A 2 -10.82 23.36 -23.46
CA THR A 2 -10.46 22.53 -22.31
C THR A 2 -9.08 22.97 -21.84
N ALA A 3 -9.01 23.54 -20.65
CA ALA A 3 -7.74 23.82 -20.00
C ALA A 3 -7.05 22.48 -19.71
N HIS A 4 -6.27 21.98 -20.65
CA HIS A 4 -5.37 20.87 -20.40
C HIS A 4 -4.34 21.40 -19.40
N GLY A 5 -4.41 20.91 -18.16
CA GLY A 5 -3.38 21.16 -17.17
C GLY A 5 -2.01 20.79 -17.75
N LYS A 6 -0.93 21.42 -17.27
CA LYS A 6 0.44 21.09 -17.69
C LYS A 6 0.69 19.61 -17.51
N MET A 7 1.12 18.93 -18.57
CA MET A 7 1.48 17.51 -18.56
C MET A 7 2.99 17.33 -18.33
N PHE A 8 3.37 16.23 -17.75
CA PHE A 8 4.75 15.84 -17.48
C PHE A 8 5.03 14.50 -18.18
N PRO A 9 5.93 14.47 -19.17
CA PRO A 9 6.27 13.22 -19.85
C PRO A 9 7.11 12.32 -18.95
N ILE A 10 6.79 11.04 -18.91
CA ILE A 10 7.50 10.03 -18.13
C ILE A 10 7.47 8.69 -18.86
N GLU A 11 8.50 7.88 -18.64
CA GLU A 11 8.51 6.49 -19.08
C GLU A 11 7.59 5.66 -18.19
N GLY A 12 6.61 5.01 -18.79
CA GLY A 12 5.71 4.06 -18.12
C GLY A 12 6.42 2.74 -17.77
N PRO A 13 5.73 1.86 -17.00
CA PRO A 13 6.32 0.59 -16.54
C PRO A 13 6.83 -0.34 -17.63
N GLU A 14 6.34 -0.17 -18.87
CA GLU A 14 6.71 -0.97 -20.05
C GLU A 14 7.62 -0.24 -21.02
N GLY A 15 8.25 0.85 -20.63
CA GLY A 15 9.09 1.67 -21.48
C GLY A 15 8.32 2.57 -22.46
N ARG A 16 6.97 2.61 -22.39
CA ARG A 16 6.17 3.55 -23.18
C ARG A 16 6.26 4.94 -22.57
N GLN A 17 6.39 5.94 -23.42
CA GLN A 17 6.22 7.33 -22.99
C GLN A 17 4.73 7.58 -22.69
N ILE A 18 4.47 8.06 -21.48
CA ILE A 18 3.13 8.48 -21.05
C ILE A 18 3.19 9.92 -20.55
N GLU A 19 2.10 10.64 -20.73
CA GLU A 19 1.94 11.99 -20.18
C GLU A 19 1.05 11.94 -18.94
N ILE A 20 1.55 12.43 -17.81
CA ILE A 20 0.81 12.49 -16.56
C ILE A 20 0.55 13.94 -16.14
N PRO A 21 -0.59 14.24 -15.50
CA PRO A 21 -0.90 15.61 -15.10
C PRO A 21 0.06 16.09 -14.01
N VAL A 22 0.56 17.33 -14.16
CA VAL A 22 1.44 17.95 -13.12
C VAL A 22 0.64 18.27 -11.87
N SER A 23 -0.56 18.79 -12.04
CA SER A 23 -1.46 19.19 -10.95
C SER A 23 -2.86 18.63 -11.16
N VAL A 24 -3.65 18.62 -10.10
CA VAL A 24 -5.08 18.28 -10.17
C VAL A 24 -5.85 19.51 -10.63
N VAL A 25 -6.58 19.36 -11.73
CA VAL A 25 -7.60 20.35 -12.12
C VAL A 25 -8.95 19.76 -11.71
N ARG A 26 -9.44 20.10 -10.52
CA ARG A 26 -10.68 19.53 -9.93
C ARG A 26 -11.90 19.55 -10.86
N LYS A 27 -12.02 20.56 -11.73
CA LYS A 27 -13.13 20.67 -12.69
C LYS A 27 -13.10 19.63 -13.82
N THR A 28 -11.95 19.00 -14.07
CA THR A 28 -11.77 17.95 -15.08
C THR A 28 -11.48 16.59 -14.46
N ASP A 29 -11.54 16.50 -13.12
CA ASP A 29 -11.30 15.28 -12.37
C ASP A 29 -12.48 14.32 -12.61
N PRO A 30 -12.26 13.09 -13.11
CA PRO A 30 -13.33 12.14 -13.36
C PRO A 30 -13.92 11.54 -12.08
N TYR A 31 -13.32 11.83 -10.92
CA TYR A 31 -13.70 11.19 -9.67
C TYR A 31 -14.88 11.87 -9.02
N PRO A 32 -15.87 11.08 -8.52
CA PRO A 32 -16.97 11.61 -7.74
C PRO A 32 -16.50 12.29 -6.45
N PRO A 33 -17.21 13.30 -5.94
CA PRO A 33 -16.87 13.97 -4.69
C PRO A 33 -17.13 13.04 -3.49
N TYR A 34 -16.44 13.31 -2.37
CA TYR A 34 -16.57 12.53 -1.12
C TYR A 34 -18.02 12.38 -0.65
N GLU A 35 -18.83 13.42 -0.83
CA GLU A 35 -20.23 13.47 -0.41
C GLU A 35 -21.13 12.48 -1.17
N ASP A 36 -20.74 12.07 -2.37
CA ASP A 36 -21.45 11.09 -3.19
C ASP A 36 -20.79 9.69 -3.10
N VAL A 37 -20.92 9.07 -1.92
CA VAL A 37 -20.36 7.75 -1.63
C VAL A 37 -20.88 6.67 -2.59
N ALA A 38 -22.14 6.78 -3.03
CA ALA A 38 -22.72 5.82 -3.97
C ALA A 38 -22.05 5.88 -5.35
N SER A 39 -21.76 7.08 -5.84
CA SER A 39 -21.04 7.26 -7.10
C SER A 39 -19.56 6.87 -6.96
N LEU A 40 -18.92 7.13 -5.81
CA LEU A 40 -17.56 6.66 -5.52
C LEU A 40 -17.50 5.12 -5.59
N ARG A 41 -18.46 4.43 -4.98
CA ARG A 41 -18.57 2.98 -5.02
C ARG A 41 -18.75 2.46 -6.45
N ARG A 42 -19.68 3.04 -7.22
CA ARG A 42 -19.89 2.65 -8.63
C ARG A 42 -18.64 2.86 -9.49
N TYR A 43 -17.95 3.99 -9.31
CA TYR A 43 -16.69 4.26 -10.01
C TYR A 43 -15.63 3.21 -9.66
N TYR A 44 -15.48 2.88 -8.37
CA TYR A 44 -14.56 1.84 -7.90
C TYR A 44 -14.89 0.47 -8.48
N GLU A 45 -16.15 0.07 -8.50
CA GLU A 45 -16.61 -1.21 -9.08
C GLU A 45 -16.36 -1.28 -10.59
N GLN A 46 -16.46 -0.14 -11.28
CA GLN A 46 -16.23 -0.05 -12.71
C GLN A 46 -14.74 -0.05 -13.07
N GLU A 47 -13.94 0.77 -12.40
CA GLU A 47 -12.54 1.03 -12.76
C GLU A 47 -11.53 0.21 -11.95
N GLY A 48 -11.94 -0.36 -10.81
CA GLY A 48 -11.08 -1.08 -9.87
C GLY A 48 -10.30 -0.17 -8.93
N TYR A 49 -10.55 1.12 -8.98
CA TYR A 49 -9.95 2.13 -8.11
C TYR A 49 -10.80 3.38 -8.06
N VAL A 50 -10.53 4.26 -7.10
CA VAL A 50 -11.08 5.61 -7.05
C VAL A 50 -10.14 6.54 -6.28
N VAL A 51 -10.09 7.81 -6.68
CA VAL A 51 -9.41 8.87 -5.92
C VAL A 51 -10.45 9.71 -5.20
N VAL A 52 -10.24 9.92 -3.90
CA VAL A 52 -11.06 10.81 -3.07
C VAL A 52 -10.23 12.03 -2.70
N ARG A 53 -10.63 13.18 -3.20
CA ARG A 53 -9.90 14.44 -3.03
C ARG A 53 -10.14 15.05 -1.66
N GLY A 54 -9.06 15.52 -1.01
CA GLY A 54 -9.13 16.20 0.28
C GLY A 54 -9.82 15.36 1.36
N LEU A 55 -9.68 14.03 1.31
CA LEU A 55 -10.33 13.12 2.24
C LEU A 55 -9.86 13.35 3.67
N LEU A 56 -8.56 13.58 3.84
CA LEU A 56 -7.92 13.69 5.15
C LEU A 56 -7.42 15.12 5.42
N PRO A 57 -7.44 15.57 6.68
CA PRO A 57 -6.95 16.90 7.06
C PRO A 57 -5.45 17.06 6.77
N GLY A 58 -5.07 18.16 6.14
CA GLY A 58 -3.68 18.46 5.79
C GLY A 58 -2.75 18.62 6.98
N ASP A 59 -3.25 19.19 8.06
CA ASP A 59 -2.54 19.34 9.34
C ASP A 59 -2.22 17.98 9.99
N LEU A 60 -3.12 17.01 9.88
CA LEU A 60 -2.86 15.64 10.35
C LEU A 60 -1.79 14.93 9.50
N CYS A 61 -1.79 15.18 8.17
CA CYS A 61 -0.74 14.69 7.27
C CYS A 61 0.63 15.30 7.64
N ASP A 62 0.69 16.60 7.88
CA ASP A 62 1.90 17.29 8.32
C ASP A 62 2.39 16.76 9.66
N ALA A 63 1.50 16.61 10.65
CA ALA A 63 1.84 16.06 11.96
C ALA A 63 2.43 14.63 11.87
N ALA A 64 1.93 13.79 10.95
CA ALA A 64 2.48 12.45 10.74
C ALA A 64 3.89 12.50 10.13
N ARG A 65 4.16 13.40 9.16
CA ARG A 65 5.47 13.60 8.54
C ARG A 65 6.49 14.20 9.53
N GLU A 66 6.07 15.17 10.33
CA GLU A 66 6.91 15.78 11.38
C GLU A 66 7.29 14.73 12.42
N ALA A 67 6.33 13.94 12.89
CA ALA A 67 6.61 12.86 13.85
C ALA A 67 7.53 11.78 13.26
N PHE A 68 7.38 11.42 11.96
CA PHE A 68 8.32 10.55 11.26
C PHE A 68 9.74 11.13 11.26
N SER A 69 9.88 12.40 10.90
CA SER A 69 11.16 13.08 10.81
C SER A 69 11.85 13.21 12.18
N ALA A 70 11.07 13.39 13.24
CA ALA A 70 11.59 13.56 14.61
C ALA A 70 11.93 12.23 15.31
N GLU A 71 11.09 11.20 15.14
CA GLU A 71 11.21 9.96 15.92
C GLU A 71 11.83 8.81 15.14
N VAL A 72 11.45 8.66 13.85
CA VAL A 72 11.77 7.46 13.06
C VAL A 72 13.02 7.66 12.22
N LYS A 73 13.10 8.74 11.46
CA LYS A 73 14.19 9.00 10.53
C LYS A 73 15.59 9.01 11.17
N PRO A 74 15.81 9.59 12.38
CA PRO A 74 17.12 9.56 13.06
C PRO A 74 17.43 8.23 13.75
N TYR A 75 16.52 7.26 13.78
CA TYR A 75 16.71 6.02 14.51
C TYR A 75 17.69 5.07 13.80
N PRO A 76 18.85 4.72 14.42
CA PRO A 76 19.87 3.91 13.76
C PRO A 76 19.62 2.39 13.82
N GLY A 77 18.57 1.97 14.51
CA GLY A 77 18.28 0.56 14.77
C GLY A 77 17.43 -0.10 13.68
N PHE A 78 16.90 -1.25 14.00
CA PHE A 78 16.14 -2.09 13.08
C PHE A 78 14.64 -1.82 13.18
N ILE A 79 13.97 -1.77 12.02
CA ILE A 79 12.51 -1.67 11.88
C ILE A 79 12.09 -2.69 10.81
N TYR A 80 10.95 -3.37 11.01
CA TYR A 80 10.41 -4.29 9.99
C TYR A 80 10.07 -3.54 8.70
N ARG A 81 10.54 -4.11 7.57
CA ARG A 81 10.38 -3.54 6.23
C ARG A 81 9.40 -4.32 5.37
N GLN A 82 8.74 -3.60 4.47
CA GLN A 82 7.67 -4.15 3.64
C GLN A 82 8.18 -5.23 2.68
N ALA A 83 9.31 -5.02 2.02
CA ALA A 83 9.76 -5.88 0.91
C ALA A 83 9.93 -7.36 1.30
N LEU A 84 10.54 -7.65 2.45
CA LEU A 84 10.83 -9.01 2.90
C LEU A 84 10.19 -9.36 4.27
N ALA A 85 9.46 -8.42 4.85
CA ALA A 85 8.93 -8.52 6.21
C ALA A 85 10.03 -8.82 7.27
N ASN A 86 11.27 -8.41 6.99
CA ASN A 86 12.45 -8.56 7.87
C ASN A 86 12.79 -7.22 8.55
N PRO A 87 13.43 -7.26 9.72
CA PRO A 87 13.96 -6.06 10.37
C PRO A 87 15.26 -5.61 9.66
N GLU A 88 15.27 -4.34 9.23
CA GLU A 88 16.44 -3.73 8.57
C GLU A 88 16.65 -2.31 9.09
N LYS A 89 17.88 -1.81 8.97
CA LYS A 89 18.20 -0.39 9.18
C LYS A 89 17.63 0.44 8.05
N HIS A 90 17.60 1.76 8.23
CA HIS A 90 17.23 2.66 7.15
C HIS A 90 18.20 2.56 5.97
N VAL A 91 17.63 2.59 4.77
CA VAL A 91 18.37 2.83 3.52
C VAL A 91 17.85 4.14 2.97
N PHE A 92 18.76 5.06 2.69
CA PHE A 92 18.41 6.41 2.21
C PHE A 92 18.84 6.61 0.76
N THR A 93 18.11 7.45 0.05
CA THR A 93 18.57 8.02 -1.22
C THR A 93 19.70 9.02 -0.94
N GLU A 94 20.41 9.48 -1.99
CA GLU A 94 21.37 10.57 -1.92
C GLU A 94 20.77 11.91 -1.46
N HIS A 95 19.46 12.09 -1.62
CA HIS A 95 18.70 13.24 -1.10
C HIS A 95 18.15 13.02 0.33
N GLY A 96 18.54 11.93 0.99
CA GLY A 96 18.17 11.64 2.37
C GLY A 96 16.72 11.15 2.57
N TYR A 97 16.04 10.64 1.54
CA TYR A 97 14.74 10.02 1.68
C TYR A 97 14.86 8.52 1.95
N MET A 98 14.09 8.01 2.91
CA MET A 98 14.07 6.58 3.25
C MET A 98 13.47 5.75 2.11
N LEU A 99 14.26 4.78 1.57
CA LEU A 99 13.84 3.91 0.48
C LEU A 99 13.08 2.67 0.94
N ASN A 100 13.56 2.02 2.02
CA ASN A 100 12.95 0.80 2.50
C ASN A 100 11.76 1.10 3.42
N SER A 101 10.55 1.06 2.85
CA SER A 101 9.29 1.37 3.52
C SER A 101 9.08 0.59 4.82
N ILE A 102 8.46 1.23 5.80
CA ILE A 102 8.10 0.63 7.08
C ILE A 102 6.88 -0.27 6.90
N LEU A 103 6.96 -1.50 7.42
CA LEU A 103 5.84 -2.42 7.48
C LEU A 103 5.13 -2.29 8.83
N ASN A 104 3.80 -2.20 8.80
CA ASN A 104 2.93 -2.21 9.98
C ASN A 104 3.30 -1.14 11.02
N ILE A 105 2.97 0.11 10.75
CA ILE A 105 3.21 1.22 11.70
C ILE A 105 2.57 0.94 13.07
N GLN A 106 1.47 0.15 13.10
CA GLN A 106 0.80 -0.29 14.31
C GLN A 106 1.63 -1.22 15.19
N ASP A 107 2.67 -1.84 14.65
CA ASP A 107 3.58 -2.72 15.39
C ASP A 107 4.74 -1.97 16.08
N LEU A 108 4.98 -0.71 15.73
CA LEU A 108 6.06 0.11 16.27
C LEU A 108 5.92 0.32 17.78
N PRO A 109 7.03 0.31 18.56
CA PRO A 109 6.99 0.52 20.00
C PRO A 109 6.59 1.95 20.36
N MET A 110 5.55 2.10 21.20
CA MET A 110 5.06 3.40 21.68
C MET A 110 6.11 4.18 22.46
N SER A 111 6.99 3.50 23.19
CA SER A 111 8.04 4.14 23.97
C SER A 111 9.07 4.90 23.14
N ARG A 112 9.15 4.63 21.83
CA ARG A 112 10.15 5.23 20.93
C ARG A 112 9.53 6.01 19.76
N PHE A 113 8.42 5.51 19.21
CA PHE A 113 7.78 6.05 18.00
C PHE A 113 6.31 6.41 18.27
N GLY A 114 6.04 6.87 19.48
CA GLY A 114 4.68 7.05 19.97
C GLY A 114 3.88 8.06 19.16
N LYS A 115 4.45 9.22 18.88
CA LYS A 115 3.80 10.28 18.10
C LYS A 115 3.59 9.87 16.65
N PHE A 116 4.63 9.31 16.01
CA PHE A 116 4.52 8.85 14.62
C PHE A 116 3.44 7.78 14.47
N ARG A 117 3.46 6.77 15.35
CA ARG A 117 2.45 5.71 15.36
C ARG A 117 1.05 6.26 15.59
N GLU A 118 0.87 7.15 16.56
CA GLU A 118 -0.41 7.79 16.87
C GLU A 118 -0.95 8.58 15.66
N LYS A 119 -0.14 9.48 15.07
CA LYS A 119 -0.58 10.32 13.95
C LYS A 119 -0.83 9.49 12.69
N GLY A 120 0.02 8.52 12.39
CA GLY A 120 -0.20 7.61 11.26
C GLY A 120 -1.45 6.75 11.41
N LEU A 121 -1.72 6.22 12.61
CA LEU A 121 -2.94 5.46 12.86
C LEU A 121 -4.18 6.36 12.88
N ALA A 122 -4.09 7.60 13.37
CA ALA A 122 -5.19 8.55 13.32
C ALA A 122 -5.64 8.84 11.87
N LEU A 123 -4.69 8.89 10.91
CA LEU A 123 -5.01 8.98 9.48
C LEU A 123 -5.72 7.72 8.97
N LEU A 124 -5.15 6.53 9.26
CA LEU A 124 -5.68 5.25 8.75
C LEU A 124 -7.00 4.84 9.40
N THR A 125 -7.29 5.30 10.62
CA THR A 125 -8.55 5.07 11.34
C THR A 125 -9.51 6.27 11.28
N HIS A 126 -9.17 7.30 10.50
CA HIS A 126 -10.01 8.50 10.38
C HIS A 126 -11.40 8.13 9.85
N TYR A 127 -12.46 8.69 10.47
CA TYR A 127 -13.84 8.31 10.18
C TYR A 127 -14.23 8.44 8.70
N ARG A 128 -13.76 9.48 7.98
CA ARG A 128 -14.01 9.65 6.55
C ARG A 128 -13.39 8.51 5.73
N LEU A 129 -12.16 8.10 6.06
CA LEU A 129 -11.50 6.99 5.39
C LEU A 129 -12.26 5.68 5.64
N GLN A 130 -12.65 5.41 6.89
CA GLN A 130 -13.40 4.23 7.26
C GLN A 130 -14.80 4.18 6.62
N GLN A 131 -15.43 5.32 6.40
CA GLN A 131 -16.69 5.42 5.68
C GLN A 131 -16.56 4.98 4.21
N ILE A 132 -15.47 5.39 3.52
CA ILE A 132 -15.19 4.94 2.16
C ILE A 132 -14.83 3.46 2.13
N VAL A 133 -13.99 2.98 3.06
CA VAL A 133 -13.68 1.55 3.18
C VAL A 133 -14.97 0.73 3.34
N ALA A 134 -15.83 1.10 4.28
CA ALA A 134 -17.09 0.38 4.51
C ALA A 134 -18.02 0.39 3.28
N ALA A 135 -18.08 1.50 2.55
CA ALA A 135 -18.85 1.58 1.31
C ALA A 135 -18.31 0.66 0.21
N ILE A 136 -16.98 0.54 0.09
CA ILE A 136 -16.32 -0.31 -0.91
C ILE A 136 -16.47 -1.79 -0.56
N VAL A 137 -16.18 -2.19 0.69
CA VAL A 137 -16.19 -3.61 1.09
C VAL A 137 -17.57 -4.09 1.55
N GLY A 138 -18.54 -3.17 1.71
CA GLY A 138 -19.94 -3.49 2.04
C GLY A 138 -20.24 -3.63 3.53
N GLU A 139 -19.26 -3.52 4.39
CA GLU A 139 -19.35 -3.57 5.87
C GLU A 139 -18.14 -2.86 6.51
N PRO A 140 -18.06 -2.68 7.84
CA PRO A 140 -16.85 -2.14 8.45
C PRO A 140 -15.60 -2.93 8.07
N GLY A 141 -14.52 -2.23 7.77
CA GLY A 141 -13.24 -2.83 7.41
C GLY A 141 -12.34 -3.06 8.62
N LYS A 142 -11.58 -4.17 8.65
CA LYS A 142 -10.43 -4.35 9.56
C LYS A 142 -9.12 -4.13 8.82
N LEU A 143 -8.22 -3.39 9.43
CA LEU A 143 -6.90 -3.10 8.90
C LEU A 143 -5.98 -4.32 9.10
N VAL A 144 -5.48 -4.91 8.02
CA VAL A 144 -4.65 -6.12 8.06
C VAL A 144 -3.17 -5.86 7.81
N GLN A 145 -2.83 -4.78 7.13
CA GLN A 145 -1.45 -4.35 6.88
C GLN A 145 -1.38 -2.85 6.68
N SER A 146 -0.30 -2.21 7.12
CA SER A 146 -0.01 -0.82 6.77
C SER A 146 1.45 -0.63 6.39
N MET A 147 1.74 0.45 5.65
CA MET A 147 3.09 0.80 5.22
C MET A 147 3.28 2.31 5.21
N TYR A 148 4.49 2.75 5.53
CA TYR A 148 4.90 4.16 5.37
C TYR A 148 6.06 4.27 4.39
N PHE A 149 5.94 5.20 3.47
CA PHE A 149 6.93 5.53 2.44
C PHE A 149 7.38 6.98 2.60
N GLU A 150 8.67 7.26 2.39
CA GLU A 150 9.20 8.62 2.21
C GLU A 150 9.80 8.77 0.81
N GLY A 151 10.63 7.86 0.38
CA GLY A 151 11.14 7.72 -0.98
C GLY A 151 10.34 6.72 -1.80
N ASN A 152 10.80 6.49 -3.03
CA ASN A 152 10.19 5.54 -3.95
C ASN A 152 11.07 4.29 -4.13
N PRO A 153 10.71 3.13 -3.55
CA PRO A 153 11.47 1.91 -3.72
C PRO A 153 11.29 1.25 -5.10
N ILE A 154 10.52 1.86 -5.99
CA ILE A 154 10.10 1.33 -7.30
C ILE A 154 9.39 -0.02 -7.15
N THR A 155 8.07 0.01 -7.24
CA THR A 155 7.23 -1.18 -7.19
C THR A 155 6.82 -1.57 -8.60
N TRP A 156 7.17 -2.78 -9.02
CA TRP A 156 6.79 -3.33 -10.33
C TRP A 156 5.27 -3.56 -10.43
N PRO A 157 4.69 -3.70 -11.67
CA PRO A 157 3.27 -3.94 -11.85
C PRO A 157 2.82 -5.28 -11.23
N HIS A 158 1.86 -5.26 -10.32
CA HIS A 158 1.34 -6.45 -9.64
C HIS A 158 -0.10 -6.26 -9.17
N GLN A 159 -0.72 -7.35 -8.76
CA GLN A 159 -1.97 -7.38 -7.98
C GLN A 159 -1.65 -7.79 -6.54
N ASP A 160 -2.30 -7.16 -5.56
CA ASP A 160 -2.12 -7.53 -4.15
C ASP A 160 -2.63 -8.93 -3.85
N THR A 161 -3.71 -9.34 -4.52
CA THR A 161 -4.35 -10.66 -4.31
C THR A 161 -3.39 -11.84 -4.48
N TYR A 162 -2.29 -11.67 -5.23
CA TYR A 162 -1.24 -12.68 -5.30
C TYR A 162 -0.58 -12.95 -3.94
N TYR A 163 -0.41 -11.90 -3.11
CA TYR A 163 0.29 -11.96 -1.84
C TYR A 163 -0.65 -12.08 -0.63
N LEU A 164 -1.74 -11.33 -0.67
CA LEU A 164 -2.69 -11.21 0.43
C LEU A 164 -4.08 -10.78 -0.08
N ASP A 165 -5.14 -11.33 0.53
CA ASP A 165 -6.53 -10.97 0.24
C ASP A 165 -7.45 -11.34 1.40
N ALA A 166 -8.75 -11.09 1.26
CA ALA A 166 -9.80 -11.70 2.07
C ALA A 166 -10.09 -13.14 1.62
N ALA A 167 -10.77 -13.93 2.44
CA ALA A 167 -11.15 -15.31 2.12
C ALA A 167 -11.96 -15.42 0.82
N GLU A 168 -12.78 -14.41 0.53
CA GLU A 168 -13.36 -14.18 -0.79
C GLU A 168 -12.41 -13.29 -1.60
N ILE A 169 -11.73 -13.89 -2.59
CA ILE A 169 -10.70 -13.21 -3.40
C ILE A 169 -11.27 -11.97 -4.11
N GLY A 170 -10.60 -10.85 -3.93
CA GLY A 170 -11.00 -9.55 -4.49
C GLY A 170 -11.83 -8.67 -3.55
N ARG A 171 -12.15 -9.15 -2.34
CA ARG A 171 -12.88 -8.37 -1.33
C ARG A 171 -11.97 -7.51 -0.45
N MET A 172 -10.66 -7.59 -0.63
CA MET A 172 -9.74 -6.66 -0.01
C MET A 172 -9.64 -5.37 -0.82
N THR A 173 -9.68 -4.24 -0.13
CA THR A 173 -9.34 -2.93 -0.68
C THR A 173 -8.09 -2.41 -0.02
N ALA A 174 -7.31 -1.66 -0.78
CA ALA A 174 -6.18 -0.92 -0.23
C ALA A 174 -6.37 0.58 -0.45
N VAL A 175 -5.67 1.38 0.35
CA VAL A 175 -5.64 2.83 0.23
C VAL A 175 -4.20 3.35 0.25
N TRP A 176 -3.91 4.32 -0.59
CA TRP A 176 -2.68 5.10 -0.61
C TRP A 176 -3.04 6.55 -0.30
N VAL A 177 -2.57 7.06 0.84
CA VAL A 177 -2.81 8.42 1.32
C VAL A 177 -1.58 9.27 1.04
N ALA A 178 -1.76 10.35 0.28
CA ALA A 178 -0.71 11.34 0.04
C ALA A 178 -0.54 12.22 1.29
N LEU A 179 0.65 12.22 1.89
CA LEU A 179 0.96 13.06 3.03
C LEU A 179 1.55 14.41 2.63
N GLU A 180 1.80 14.61 1.36
CA GLU A 180 2.30 15.82 0.71
C GLU A 180 1.77 15.90 -0.71
N ASP A 181 1.97 17.03 -1.39
CA ASP A 181 1.69 17.15 -2.81
C ASP A 181 2.73 16.33 -3.60
N ILE A 182 2.28 15.29 -4.29
CA ILE A 182 3.19 14.35 -4.96
C ILE A 182 3.67 14.92 -6.29
N HIS A 183 4.96 15.27 -6.35
CA HIS A 183 5.58 15.77 -7.56
C HIS A 183 5.51 14.71 -8.69
N PRO A 184 5.23 15.11 -9.97
CA PRO A 184 5.12 14.16 -11.09
C PRO A 184 6.34 13.28 -11.28
N GLY A 185 7.53 13.79 -11.03
CA GLY A 185 8.80 13.06 -11.15
C GLY A 185 9.24 12.28 -9.91
N ALA A 186 8.48 12.29 -8.81
CA ALA A 186 8.82 11.57 -7.57
C ALA A 186 8.51 10.06 -7.61
N GLY A 187 8.02 9.54 -8.73
CA GLY A 187 7.60 8.14 -8.86
C GLY A 187 6.19 7.90 -8.36
N ARG A 188 5.21 8.57 -8.98
CA ARG A 188 3.79 8.44 -8.62
C ARG A 188 3.31 7.00 -8.62
N PHE A 189 2.32 6.74 -7.78
CA PHE A 189 1.51 5.53 -7.84
C PHE A 189 0.81 5.46 -9.20
N PHE A 190 0.86 4.30 -9.86
CA PHE A 190 0.13 4.04 -11.09
C PHE A 190 -0.81 2.86 -10.94
N ILE A 191 -1.82 2.84 -11.80
CA ILE A 191 -2.82 1.80 -11.89
C ILE A 191 -3.16 1.49 -13.34
N TYR A 192 -3.70 0.29 -13.56
CA TYR A 192 -4.33 -0.11 -14.81
C TYR A 192 -5.83 -0.30 -14.60
N PRO A 193 -6.67 0.72 -14.91
CA PRO A 193 -8.11 0.64 -14.74
C PRO A 193 -8.73 -0.56 -15.44
N GLY A 194 -9.74 -1.17 -14.82
CA GLY A 194 -10.43 -2.33 -15.37
C GLY A 194 -9.69 -3.67 -15.22
N SER A 195 -8.39 -3.67 -14.86
CA SER A 195 -7.59 -4.90 -14.72
C SER A 195 -8.11 -5.86 -13.64
N HIS A 196 -8.84 -5.36 -12.64
CA HIS A 196 -9.47 -6.17 -11.59
C HIS A 196 -10.53 -7.15 -12.09
N LYS A 197 -11.07 -6.92 -13.30
CA LYS A 197 -12.06 -7.79 -13.95
C LYS A 197 -11.43 -8.99 -14.67
N ILE A 198 -10.10 -8.96 -14.86
CA ILE A 198 -9.37 -10.00 -15.57
C ILE A 198 -8.96 -11.07 -14.56
N ASP A 199 -9.46 -12.29 -14.74
CA ASP A 199 -8.95 -13.45 -14.01
C ASP A 199 -7.67 -13.94 -14.70
N MET A 200 -6.54 -13.43 -14.26
CA MET A 200 -5.24 -13.64 -14.93
C MET A 200 -4.87 -15.12 -15.01
N ALA A 201 -5.00 -15.86 -13.91
CA ALA A 201 -4.61 -17.25 -13.84
C ALA A 201 -5.53 -18.14 -14.69
N ARG A 202 -6.85 -17.98 -14.54
CA ARG A 202 -7.85 -18.79 -15.27
C ARG A 202 -7.85 -18.52 -16.77
N ASN A 203 -7.72 -17.25 -17.16
CA ASN A 203 -7.65 -16.88 -18.58
C ASN A 203 -6.43 -17.49 -19.29
N ARG A 204 -5.37 -17.80 -18.53
CA ARG A 204 -4.16 -18.48 -19.03
C ARG A 204 -4.10 -19.96 -18.68
N GLN A 205 -5.13 -20.50 -18.05
CA GLN A 205 -5.18 -21.90 -17.56
C GLN A 205 -4.05 -22.23 -16.56
N GLU A 206 -3.60 -21.22 -15.80
CA GLU A 206 -2.52 -21.31 -14.82
C GLU A 206 -3.10 -21.23 -13.41
N PHE A 207 -3.38 -22.36 -12.77
CA PHE A 207 -4.16 -22.41 -11.52
C PHE A 207 -3.32 -22.33 -10.24
N ASP A 208 -2.04 -22.64 -10.28
CA ASP A 208 -1.17 -22.66 -9.09
C ASP A 208 -0.06 -21.61 -9.17
N ILE A 209 -0.41 -20.40 -9.56
CA ILE A 209 0.53 -19.30 -9.76
C ILE A 209 1.07 -18.72 -8.46
N ALA A 210 0.39 -18.93 -7.32
CA ALA A 210 0.70 -18.31 -6.04
C ALA A 210 2.11 -18.63 -5.52
N PHE A 211 2.72 -19.73 -5.97
CA PHE A 211 4.08 -20.14 -5.57
C PHE A 211 5.14 -19.95 -6.66
N HIS A 212 4.77 -19.38 -7.81
CA HIS A 212 5.61 -19.21 -8.99
C HIS A 212 5.85 -17.71 -9.30
N HIS A 213 6.62 -17.03 -8.44
CA HIS A 213 6.75 -15.57 -8.46
C HIS A 213 7.27 -15.00 -9.79
N ASP A 214 8.26 -15.64 -10.42
CA ASP A 214 8.78 -15.14 -11.71
C ASP A 214 7.77 -15.37 -12.84
N ARG A 215 7.03 -16.48 -12.81
CA ARG A 215 5.94 -16.72 -13.75
C ARG A 215 4.81 -15.70 -13.56
N TYR A 216 4.48 -15.38 -12.30
CA TYR A 216 3.48 -14.37 -11.99
C TYR A 216 3.87 -12.99 -12.56
N LYS A 217 5.11 -12.56 -12.41
CA LYS A 217 5.60 -11.30 -13.01
C LYS A 217 5.44 -11.27 -14.53
N SER A 218 5.83 -12.36 -15.19
CA SER A 218 5.67 -12.48 -16.64
C SER A 218 4.21 -12.43 -17.06
N LEU A 219 3.34 -13.13 -16.33
CA LEU A 219 1.90 -13.15 -16.57
C LEU A 219 1.26 -11.76 -16.47
N VAL A 220 1.64 -10.97 -15.48
CA VAL A 220 1.15 -9.58 -15.34
C VAL A 220 1.49 -8.76 -16.60
N ILE A 221 2.72 -8.84 -17.08
CA ILE A 221 3.15 -8.11 -18.29
C ILE A 221 2.44 -8.63 -19.55
N GLU A 222 2.24 -9.94 -19.68
CA GLU A 222 1.49 -10.55 -20.79
C GLU A 222 0.06 -10.01 -20.82
N VAL A 223 -0.62 -9.99 -19.67
CA VAL A 223 -2.00 -9.48 -19.54
C VAL A 223 -2.07 -7.99 -19.89
N ILE A 224 -1.17 -7.16 -19.38
CA ILE A 224 -1.15 -5.72 -19.70
C ILE A 224 -1.05 -5.52 -21.23
N ARG A 225 -0.19 -6.28 -21.91
CA ARG A 225 0.02 -6.16 -23.36
C ARG A 225 -1.16 -6.68 -24.16
N GLU A 226 -1.67 -7.86 -23.84
CA GLU A 226 -2.76 -8.50 -24.56
C GLU A 226 -4.06 -7.72 -24.48
N TYR A 227 -4.41 -7.26 -23.27
CA TYR A 227 -5.61 -6.45 -23.06
C TYR A 227 -5.41 -4.97 -23.39
N LYS A 228 -4.19 -4.58 -23.83
CA LYS A 228 -3.83 -3.19 -24.18
C LYS A 228 -4.20 -2.21 -23.07
N LEU A 229 -3.96 -2.62 -21.82
CA LEU A 229 -4.32 -1.81 -20.67
C LEU A 229 -3.53 -0.49 -20.65
N GLU A 230 -4.22 0.61 -20.33
CA GLU A 230 -3.63 1.93 -20.26
C GLU A 230 -3.21 2.27 -18.82
N CYS A 231 -1.95 2.66 -18.64
CA CYS A 231 -1.43 3.09 -17.37
C CYS A 231 -1.97 4.49 -17.01
N ARG A 232 -2.52 4.65 -15.80
CA ARG A 232 -2.89 5.94 -15.23
C ARG A 232 -2.10 6.21 -13.96
N ALA A 233 -1.55 7.42 -13.80
CA ALA A 233 -0.85 7.87 -12.61
C ALA A 233 -1.45 9.21 -12.13
N PRO A 234 -2.52 9.18 -11.34
CA PRO A 234 -3.20 10.37 -10.87
C PRO A 234 -2.27 11.32 -10.13
N ALA A 235 -2.44 12.63 -10.34
CA ALA A 235 -1.83 13.62 -9.47
C ALA A 235 -2.56 13.59 -8.13
N LEU A 236 -1.82 13.45 -7.03
CA LEU A 236 -2.37 13.45 -5.68
C LEU A 236 -1.76 14.59 -4.89
N ASN A 237 -2.63 15.39 -4.28
CA ASN A 237 -2.24 16.44 -3.35
C ASN A 237 -2.30 15.91 -1.91
N LYS A 238 -1.70 16.62 -0.98
CA LYS A 238 -1.75 16.32 0.45
C LYS A 238 -3.21 16.14 0.93
N GLY A 239 -3.47 15.03 1.60
CA GLY A 239 -4.79 14.65 2.08
C GLY A 239 -5.68 13.89 1.07
N ASP A 240 -5.26 13.77 -0.18
CA ASP A 240 -5.94 12.91 -1.16
C ASP A 240 -5.69 11.44 -0.83
N ALA A 241 -6.66 10.59 -1.13
CA ALA A 241 -6.56 9.14 -0.96
C ALA A 241 -6.97 8.40 -2.24
N LEU A 242 -6.16 7.45 -2.67
CA LEU A 242 -6.43 6.56 -3.78
C LEU A 242 -6.74 5.16 -3.22
N PHE A 243 -7.96 4.68 -3.47
CA PHE A 243 -8.39 3.32 -3.11
C PHE A 243 -8.31 2.42 -4.33
N TRP A 244 -7.89 1.15 -4.16
CA TRP A 244 -7.87 0.16 -5.24
C TRP A 244 -8.24 -1.23 -4.75
N SER A 245 -8.78 -2.03 -5.66
CA SER A 245 -9.08 -3.45 -5.42
C SER A 245 -7.80 -4.27 -5.38
N SER A 246 -7.72 -5.26 -4.52
CA SER A 246 -6.62 -6.23 -4.46
C SER A 246 -6.30 -6.86 -5.83
N LYS A 247 -7.27 -6.92 -6.72
CA LYS A 247 -7.14 -7.44 -8.10
C LYS A 247 -6.72 -6.39 -9.13
N THR A 248 -6.63 -5.10 -8.78
CA THR A 248 -6.19 -4.07 -9.71
C THR A 248 -4.68 -4.10 -9.87
N ILE A 249 -4.18 -4.20 -11.11
CA ILE A 249 -2.75 -4.09 -11.40
C ILE A 249 -2.30 -2.66 -11.11
N HIS A 250 -1.27 -2.52 -10.27
CA HIS A 250 -0.74 -1.24 -9.83
C HIS A 250 0.75 -1.33 -9.50
N GLY A 251 1.36 -0.18 -9.25
CA GLY A 251 2.76 -0.08 -8.86
C GLY A 251 3.21 1.36 -8.70
N SER A 252 4.50 1.63 -8.85
CA SER A 252 5.04 2.99 -8.84
C SER A 252 5.90 3.27 -10.08
N LEU A 253 5.71 4.45 -10.66
CA LEU A 253 6.55 4.94 -11.76
C LEU A 253 7.99 5.13 -11.29
N LYS A 254 8.93 5.09 -12.24
CA LYS A 254 10.33 5.41 -11.96
C LYS A 254 10.47 6.86 -11.50
N THR A 255 11.31 7.10 -10.51
CA THR A 255 11.66 8.46 -10.09
C THR A 255 12.56 9.11 -11.14
N THR A 256 12.16 10.29 -11.60
CA THR A 256 12.91 11.12 -12.57
C THR A 256 13.36 12.45 -11.95
N ARG A 257 12.87 12.77 -10.75
CA ARG A 257 13.22 13.95 -9.95
C ARG A 257 13.51 13.49 -8.51
N PRO A 258 14.70 12.96 -8.24
CA PRO A 258 15.03 12.33 -6.97
C PRO A 258 15.12 13.33 -5.79
N GLU A 259 15.17 14.63 -6.08
CA GLU A 259 15.10 15.70 -5.10
C GLU A 259 13.72 15.88 -4.45
N HIS A 260 12.70 15.16 -4.93
CA HIS A 260 11.35 15.18 -4.34
C HIS A 260 11.04 13.89 -3.60
N SER A 261 10.51 14.03 -2.37
CA SER A 261 9.95 12.93 -1.60
C SER A 261 8.61 12.47 -2.14
N ARG A 262 8.15 11.33 -1.62
CA ARG A 262 6.84 10.75 -1.93
C ARG A 262 6.20 10.21 -0.65
N SER A 263 6.15 11.05 0.40
CA SER A 263 5.64 10.65 1.70
C SER A 263 4.19 10.21 1.64
N SER A 264 3.94 8.98 2.06
CA SER A 264 2.62 8.37 1.96
C SER A 264 2.40 7.27 3.00
N LEU A 265 1.12 7.05 3.33
CA LEU A 265 0.66 5.90 4.08
C LEU A 265 -0.17 5.00 3.18
N THR A 266 0.09 3.70 3.27
CA THR A 266 -0.73 2.68 2.61
C THR A 266 -1.33 1.75 3.66
N ALA A 267 -2.56 1.32 3.44
CA ALA A 267 -3.19 0.31 4.29
C ALA A 267 -4.10 -0.61 3.47
N HIS A 268 -4.19 -1.87 3.92
CA HIS A 268 -5.04 -2.91 3.35
C HIS A 268 -6.15 -3.22 4.34
N PHE A 269 -7.39 -3.24 3.84
CA PHE A 269 -8.60 -3.51 4.62
C PHE A 269 -9.37 -4.67 4.01
N ILE A 270 -9.83 -5.57 4.87
CA ILE A 270 -10.77 -6.64 4.49
C ILE A 270 -12.07 -6.48 5.29
N PRO A 271 -13.20 -7.02 4.83
CA PRO A 271 -14.43 -7.08 5.61
C PRO A 271 -14.20 -7.68 7.00
N THR A 272 -14.84 -7.13 8.04
CA THR A 272 -14.69 -7.65 9.41
C THR A 272 -15.17 -9.09 9.57
N SER A 273 -16.13 -9.51 8.76
CA SER A 273 -16.65 -10.88 8.74
C SER A 273 -15.72 -11.92 8.12
N MET A 274 -14.72 -11.49 7.31
CA MET A 274 -13.90 -12.39 6.50
C MET A 274 -12.56 -12.74 7.15
N GLU A 275 -12.04 -13.92 6.85
CA GLU A 275 -10.69 -14.32 7.19
C GLU A 275 -9.66 -13.67 6.27
N PHE A 276 -8.42 -13.59 6.72
CA PHE A 276 -7.29 -13.04 5.97
C PHE A 276 -6.48 -14.15 5.32
N LEU A 277 -6.25 -14.04 4.03
CA LEU A 277 -5.45 -14.99 3.26
C LEU A 277 -4.06 -14.45 2.95
N GLN A 278 -3.08 -15.33 2.95
CA GLN A 278 -1.78 -15.15 2.31
C GLN A 278 -1.64 -16.14 1.16
N TRP A 279 -1.04 -15.70 0.06
CA TRP A 279 -0.80 -16.52 -1.13
C TRP A 279 -2.08 -17.21 -1.64
N GLN A 280 -3.21 -16.50 -1.57
CA GLN A 280 -4.55 -16.91 -2.04
C GLN A 280 -5.16 -18.15 -1.35
N THR A 281 -4.38 -18.92 -0.63
CA THR A 281 -4.81 -20.24 -0.09
C THR A 281 -4.61 -20.37 1.42
N ARG A 282 -3.70 -19.61 2.00
CA ARG A 282 -3.32 -19.77 3.41
C ARG A 282 -4.07 -18.81 4.31
N ILE A 283 -4.97 -19.32 5.14
CA ILE A 283 -5.60 -18.53 6.22
C ILE A 283 -4.51 -18.11 7.21
N LYS A 284 -4.42 -16.83 7.48
CA LYS A 284 -3.51 -16.24 8.46
C LYS A 284 -4.28 -15.76 9.67
N PRO A 285 -3.98 -16.29 10.88
CA PRO A 285 -4.57 -15.79 12.12
C PRO A 285 -4.27 -14.30 12.33
N LEU A 286 -5.27 -13.53 12.75
CA LEU A 286 -5.16 -12.12 13.02
C LEU A 286 -5.01 -11.87 14.55
N HIS A 287 -4.06 -11.01 14.91
CA HIS A 287 -3.92 -10.46 16.27
C HIS A 287 -4.55 -9.07 16.29
N LEU A 288 -5.84 -9.01 16.49
CA LEU A 288 -6.62 -7.77 16.39
C LEU A 288 -6.58 -6.97 17.70
N LYS A 289 -6.49 -5.65 17.55
CA LYS A 289 -6.69 -4.65 18.60
C LYS A 289 -7.66 -3.60 18.12
N ASP A 290 -8.52 -3.13 18.98
CA ASP A 290 -9.31 -1.92 18.71
C ASP A 290 -8.39 -0.69 18.81
N ILE A 291 -8.33 0.09 17.75
CA ILE A 291 -7.62 1.37 17.70
C ILE A 291 -8.58 2.39 17.08
N ASN A 292 -9.04 3.32 17.88
CA ASN A 292 -9.99 4.36 17.47
C ASN A 292 -11.29 3.80 16.84
N GLY A 293 -11.79 2.66 17.35
CA GLY A 293 -12.99 2.00 16.83
C GLY A 293 -12.77 1.14 15.57
N VAL A 294 -11.53 0.94 15.13
CA VAL A 294 -11.17 0.09 14.00
C VAL A 294 -10.39 -1.12 14.50
N MET A 295 -10.77 -2.31 14.03
CA MET A 295 -10.01 -3.54 14.30
C MET A 295 -8.73 -3.55 13.49
N VAL A 296 -7.58 -3.52 14.16
CA VAL A 296 -6.25 -3.41 13.57
C VAL A 296 -5.41 -4.64 13.88
N HIS A 297 -4.88 -5.30 12.86
CA HIS A 297 -3.98 -6.43 12.99
C HIS A 297 -2.57 -5.98 13.39
N CYS A 298 -2.08 -6.48 14.54
CA CYS A 298 -0.76 -6.18 15.10
C CYS A 298 0.09 -7.45 15.19
N PRO A 299 0.61 -8.00 14.06
CA PRO A 299 1.26 -9.32 14.02
C PRO A 299 2.59 -9.37 14.77
N LYS A 300 3.30 -8.26 14.84
CA LYS A 300 4.65 -8.15 15.43
C LYS A 300 4.74 -7.00 16.42
N ASP A 301 3.68 -6.77 17.19
CA ASP A 301 3.57 -5.65 18.14
C ASP A 301 4.78 -5.53 19.07
N GLN A 302 5.66 -4.56 18.81
CA GLN A 302 6.90 -4.33 19.56
C GLN A 302 6.67 -3.76 20.98
N ASN A 303 5.42 -3.51 21.37
CA ASN A 303 5.08 -3.20 22.75
C ASN A 303 5.08 -4.46 23.63
N ARG A 304 5.00 -5.65 23.06
CA ARG A 304 5.12 -6.94 23.74
C ARG A 304 6.59 -7.36 23.83
N TRP A 305 7.05 -7.71 25.02
CA TRP A 305 8.46 -8.05 25.27
C TRP A 305 8.96 -9.22 24.41
N HIS A 306 8.13 -10.27 24.20
CA HIS A 306 8.51 -11.44 23.41
C HIS A 306 8.73 -11.08 21.92
N ASN A 307 7.96 -10.15 21.34
CA ASN A 307 8.19 -9.69 19.97
C ASN A 307 9.49 -8.88 19.84
N ARG A 308 9.86 -8.12 20.88
CA ARG A 308 11.17 -7.45 20.95
C ARG A 308 12.31 -8.46 21.03
N LEU A 309 12.14 -9.52 21.82
CA LEU A 309 13.13 -10.59 21.91
C LEU A 309 13.29 -11.31 20.57
N ILE A 310 12.17 -11.66 19.89
CA ILE A 310 12.20 -12.27 18.56
C ILE A 310 12.97 -11.37 17.58
N MET A 311 12.67 -10.07 17.54
CA MET A 311 13.37 -9.12 16.68
C MET A 311 14.87 -9.04 17.01
N ALA A 312 15.23 -9.04 18.30
CA ALA A 312 16.63 -9.05 18.73
C ALA A 312 17.36 -10.31 18.26
N LEU A 313 16.75 -11.48 18.36
CA LEU A 313 17.31 -12.74 17.85
C LEU A 313 17.43 -12.74 16.32
N GLU A 314 16.40 -12.25 15.61
CA GLU A 314 16.40 -12.15 14.15
C GLU A 314 17.51 -11.22 13.62
N THR A 315 17.79 -10.13 14.35
CA THR A 315 18.85 -9.18 13.98
C THR A 315 20.25 -9.59 14.40
N SER A 316 20.40 -10.29 15.56
CA SER A 316 21.70 -10.75 16.05
C SER A 316 22.19 -12.04 15.36
N PHE A 317 21.27 -12.93 14.97
CA PHE A 317 21.58 -14.22 14.38
C PHE A 317 20.78 -14.48 13.08
N PRO A 318 20.89 -13.64 12.06
CA PRO A 318 19.96 -13.66 10.92
C PRO A 318 19.96 -14.98 10.15
N LYS A 319 21.13 -15.61 9.91
CA LYS A 319 21.22 -16.88 9.18
C LYS A 319 20.59 -18.04 9.97
N THR A 320 20.91 -18.15 11.26
CA THR A 320 20.38 -19.20 12.14
C THR A 320 18.88 -19.06 12.32
N PHE A 321 18.40 -17.82 12.52
CA PHE A 321 16.98 -17.52 12.66
C PHE A 321 16.19 -17.89 11.39
N GLN A 322 16.68 -17.52 10.22
CA GLN A 322 16.04 -17.87 8.93
C GLN A 322 16.00 -19.39 8.70
N THR A 323 17.06 -20.10 9.06
CA THR A 323 17.09 -21.57 8.96
C THR A 323 16.05 -22.21 9.90
N ALA A 324 16.02 -21.78 11.17
CA ALA A 324 15.02 -22.25 12.13
C ALA A 324 13.59 -21.95 11.67
N LYS A 325 13.33 -20.73 11.16
CA LYS A 325 12.04 -20.34 10.63
C LYS A 325 11.60 -21.24 9.45
N LYS A 326 12.51 -21.57 8.51
CA LYS A 326 12.22 -22.49 7.39
C LYS A 326 11.87 -23.88 7.90
N LEU A 327 12.57 -24.41 8.91
CA LEU A 327 12.30 -25.72 9.51
C LEU A 327 10.92 -25.75 10.19
N VAL A 328 10.60 -24.74 10.98
CA VAL A 328 9.28 -24.62 11.63
C VAL A 328 8.16 -24.55 10.58
N VAL A 329 8.29 -23.71 9.56
CA VAL A 329 7.32 -23.62 8.48
C VAL A 329 7.15 -24.96 7.76
N LYS A 330 8.26 -25.66 7.47
CA LYS A 330 8.22 -27.00 6.84
C LYS A 330 7.54 -28.05 7.73
N ALA A 331 7.72 -27.96 9.06
CA ALA A 331 7.06 -28.87 10.00
C ALA A 331 5.55 -28.60 10.15
N LEU A 332 5.12 -27.33 10.02
CA LEU A 332 3.72 -26.93 10.08
C LEU A 332 2.94 -27.19 8.76
N LEU A 333 3.66 -27.41 7.66
CA LEU A 333 3.08 -27.71 6.34
C LEU A 333 3.00 -29.22 6.04
N ARG A 334 3.47 -30.06 6.97
CA ARG A 334 3.31 -31.52 6.98
C ARG A 334 2.15 -31.92 7.88
#